data_ab4e0ea1fb45c8186e31ec622e94ced6
#
_entry.id   ab4e0ea1fb45c8186e31ec622e94ced6
#
_cell.length_a   1.000
_cell.length_b   1.000
_cell.length_c   1.000
_cell.angle_alpha   90.00
_cell.angle_beta   90.00
_cell.angle_gamma   90.00
#
_symmetry.space_group_name_H-M   'P 1'
#
loop_
_entity.id
_entity.type
_entity.pdbx_description
1 polymer ?
#
loop_
_entity_poly.entity_id
_entity_poly.type
_entity_poly.pdbx_seq_one_letter_code
_entity_poly.pdbx_strand_id
1 'polypeptide(L)'
;TDDTLVIEAGGNTMATITATTFTINDGTTITTADNTDTLSLVSTDADGNAGPNLRLYRNTSSPADNDLVGKIDFEGRNDNSQDVVYSAIELYTSDVSDGTEDGALLIRSMVNGTNTQRITLMPTVTVINEDSNDLDFRVESNGATHMLFVDGGNNSVFVNTDNSAGHI
;
A
#
# COMPACT_ATOMS: atom_id res chain seq x y z
N THR A 1 -20.51 3.90 37.45
CA THR A 1 -20.83 2.72 36.63
C THR A 1 -19.76 2.62 35.56
N ASP A 2 -19.09 1.50 35.51
CA ASP A 2 -18.13 1.21 34.47
C ASP A 2 -18.91 0.73 33.23
N ASP A 3 -19.07 1.59 32.24
CA ASP A 3 -19.81 1.29 31.00
C ASP A 3 -18.91 0.50 30.03
N THR A 4 -18.32 -0.60 30.52
CA THR A 4 -17.40 -1.46 29.78
C THR A 4 -18.06 -2.83 29.53
N LEU A 5 -18.17 -3.24 28.25
CA LEU A 5 -18.47 -4.62 27.87
C LEU A 5 -17.14 -5.32 27.51
N VAL A 6 -16.86 -6.41 28.20
CA VAL A 6 -15.70 -7.28 27.92
C VAL A 6 -16.20 -8.61 27.36
N ILE A 7 -15.64 -9.05 26.23
CA ILE A 7 -15.91 -10.36 25.63
C ILE A 7 -14.67 -11.20 25.84
N GLU A 8 -14.84 -12.36 26.51
CA GLU A 8 -13.74 -13.26 26.85
C GLU A 8 -13.99 -14.69 26.28
N ALA A 9 -12.91 -15.36 25.92
CA ALA A 9 -12.92 -16.75 25.54
C ALA A 9 -11.63 -17.43 26.06
N GLY A 10 -11.76 -18.62 26.64
CA GLY A 10 -10.61 -19.38 27.16
C GLY A 10 -9.83 -18.65 28.26
N GLY A 11 -10.45 -17.72 28.99
CA GLY A 11 -9.80 -16.90 30.02
C GLY A 11 -9.02 -15.68 29.50
N ASN A 12 -9.09 -15.41 28.20
CA ASN A 12 -8.47 -14.25 27.58
C ASN A 12 -9.52 -13.24 27.15
N THR A 13 -9.23 -11.94 27.32
CA THR A 13 -10.06 -10.87 26.80
C THR A 13 -9.89 -10.77 25.28
N MET A 14 -10.96 -11.06 24.54
CA MET A 14 -10.99 -11.01 23.07
C MET A 14 -11.35 -9.61 22.57
N ALA A 15 -12.29 -8.94 23.21
CA ALA A 15 -12.68 -7.60 22.83
C ALA A 15 -13.15 -6.80 24.06
N THR A 16 -12.94 -5.48 23.99
CA THR A 16 -13.41 -4.52 24.99
C THR A 16 -14.13 -3.37 24.28
N ILE A 17 -15.34 -3.05 24.72
CA ILE A 17 -16.13 -1.91 24.24
C ILE A 17 -16.32 -0.94 25.39
N THR A 18 -15.92 0.28 25.20
CA THR A 18 -16.15 1.41 26.12
C THR A 18 -17.05 2.45 25.46
N ALA A 19 -17.36 3.54 26.14
CA ALA A 19 -18.13 4.65 25.57
C ALA A 19 -17.46 5.28 24.31
N THR A 20 -16.13 5.13 24.14
CA THR A 20 -15.37 5.80 23.09
C THR A 20 -14.54 4.86 22.21
N THR A 21 -14.34 3.59 22.62
CA THR A 21 -13.46 2.67 21.88
C THR A 21 -14.04 1.27 21.76
N PHE A 22 -13.77 0.63 20.63
CA PHE A 22 -13.88 -0.81 20.44
C PHE A 22 -12.48 -1.38 20.22
N THR A 23 -11.99 -2.19 21.14
CA THR A 23 -10.67 -2.79 21.09
C THR A 23 -10.79 -4.30 20.90
N ILE A 24 -10.06 -4.83 19.91
CA ILE A 24 -9.86 -6.26 19.69
C ILE A 24 -8.39 -6.58 20.02
N ASN A 25 -8.15 -7.51 20.94
CA ASN A 25 -6.80 -7.79 21.45
C ASN A 25 -6.00 -8.75 20.57
N ASP A 26 -6.69 -9.54 19.75
CA ASP A 26 -6.09 -10.47 18.79
C ASP A 26 -6.47 -10.08 17.35
N GLY A 27 -5.93 -10.80 16.37
CA GLY A 27 -6.26 -10.57 14.97
C GLY A 27 -7.75 -10.75 14.67
N THR A 28 -8.27 -9.96 13.74
CA THR A 28 -9.67 -9.97 13.32
C THR A 28 -9.78 -10.25 11.83
N THR A 29 -10.73 -11.15 11.48
CA THR A 29 -11.17 -11.35 10.10
C THR A 29 -12.61 -10.85 9.97
N ILE A 30 -12.86 -9.95 9.03
CA ILE A 30 -14.19 -9.50 8.65
C ILE A 30 -14.50 -10.10 7.27
N THR A 31 -15.60 -10.86 7.15
CA THR A 31 -15.92 -11.60 5.92
C THR A 31 -17.34 -11.29 5.46
N THR A 32 -17.52 -11.03 4.17
CA THR A 32 -18.83 -11.01 3.49
C THR A 32 -18.91 -12.18 2.51
N ALA A 33 -20.12 -12.65 2.24
CA ALA A 33 -20.36 -13.74 1.29
C ALA A 33 -20.83 -13.25 -0.09
N ASP A 34 -20.92 -11.94 -0.27
CA ASP A 34 -21.43 -11.28 -1.47
C ASP A 34 -20.53 -10.11 -1.89
N ASN A 35 -21.02 -9.25 -2.80
CA ASN A 35 -20.27 -8.11 -3.34
C ASN A 35 -20.50 -6.79 -2.54
N THR A 36 -21.03 -6.86 -1.33
CA THR A 36 -21.14 -5.67 -0.46
C THR A 36 -19.80 -5.31 0.16
N ASP A 37 -19.65 -4.06 0.57
CA ASP A 37 -18.43 -3.59 1.25
C ASP A 37 -18.20 -4.37 2.54
N THR A 38 -17.08 -5.06 2.63
CA THR A 38 -16.68 -5.82 3.82
C THR A 38 -16.33 -4.89 4.98
N LEU A 39 -15.74 -3.74 4.70
CA LEU A 39 -15.41 -2.69 5.66
C LEU A 39 -15.63 -1.33 5.03
N SER A 40 -16.51 -0.53 5.62
CA SER A 40 -16.69 0.89 5.27
C SER A 40 -16.23 1.78 6.43
N LEU A 41 -15.36 2.73 6.13
CA LEU A 41 -14.94 3.79 7.05
C LEU A 41 -15.61 5.09 6.60
N VAL A 42 -16.55 5.59 7.40
CA VAL A 42 -17.39 6.76 7.04
C VAL A 42 -17.24 7.84 8.09
N SER A 43 -16.93 9.07 7.66
CA SER A 43 -17.06 10.28 8.48
C SER A 43 -18.23 11.12 7.97
N THR A 44 -19.01 11.66 8.87
CA THR A 44 -20.09 12.63 8.57
C THR A 44 -19.69 14.04 9.01
N ASP A 45 -18.44 14.25 9.40
CA ASP A 45 -17.93 15.54 9.78
C ASP A 45 -17.93 16.50 8.58
N ALA A 46 -18.34 17.74 8.81
CA ALA A 46 -18.50 18.76 7.78
C ALA A 46 -17.35 19.78 7.77
N ASP A 47 -16.38 19.66 8.67
CA ASP A 47 -15.25 20.58 8.71
C ASP A 47 -14.18 20.26 7.64
N GLY A 48 -13.12 21.06 7.56
CA GLY A 48 -12.05 20.92 6.57
C GLY A 48 -10.93 19.94 6.96
N ASN A 49 -11.06 19.24 8.09
CA ASN A 49 -10.04 18.29 8.54
C ASN A 49 -10.20 16.91 7.88
N ALA A 50 -9.13 16.11 7.90
CA ALA A 50 -9.15 14.79 7.28
C ALA A 50 -10.01 13.80 8.06
N GLY A 51 -10.93 13.13 7.35
CA GLY A 51 -11.73 12.01 7.86
C GLY A 51 -12.49 11.32 6.73
N PRO A 52 -12.74 10.00 6.81
CA PRO A 52 -12.27 9.06 7.83
C PRO A 52 -10.78 8.75 7.71
N ASN A 53 -10.16 8.34 8.81
CA ASN A 53 -8.74 8.00 8.86
C ASN A 53 -8.54 6.49 9.05
N LEU A 54 -7.69 5.87 8.23
CA LEU A 54 -7.13 4.55 8.48
C LEU A 54 -5.69 4.71 8.97
N ARG A 55 -5.41 4.28 10.20
CA ARG A 55 -4.07 4.33 10.78
C ARG A 55 -3.49 2.93 10.88
N LEU A 56 -2.40 2.68 10.16
CA LEU A 56 -1.55 1.52 10.34
C LEU A 56 -0.40 1.92 11.25
N TYR A 57 -0.30 1.33 12.45
CA TYR A 57 0.66 1.75 13.45
C TYR A 57 1.40 0.57 14.05
N ARG A 58 2.70 0.51 13.80
CA ARG A 58 3.60 -0.44 14.43
C ARG A 58 4.19 0.18 15.70
N ASN A 59 3.59 -0.15 16.85
CA ASN A 59 4.07 0.29 18.13
C ASN A 59 5.13 -0.69 18.70
N THR A 60 6.36 -0.53 18.25
CA THR A 60 7.49 -1.35 18.72
C THR A 60 8.34 -0.59 19.73
N SER A 61 8.90 -1.31 20.73
CA SER A 61 9.88 -0.75 21.67
C SER A 61 11.32 -0.75 21.13
N SER A 62 11.53 -1.30 19.94
CA SER A 62 12.85 -1.41 19.30
C SER A 62 12.70 -1.06 17.80
N PRO A 63 12.44 0.22 17.47
CA PRO A 63 12.40 0.65 16.09
C PRO A 63 13.81 0.54 15.47
N ALA A 64 13.88 0.16 14.19
CA ALA A 64 15.12 0.06 13.44
C ALA A 64 14.94 0.54 12.00
N ASP A 65 16.02 0.97 11.38
CA ASP A 65 16.05 1.28 9.97
C ASP A 65 15.67 0.05 9.15
N ASN A 66 14.93 0.30 8.08
CA ASN A 66 14.34 -0.72 7.19
C ASN A 66 13.27 -1.61 7.84
N ASP A 67 12.70 -1.21 8.97
CA ASP A 67 11.52 -1.84 9.52
C ASP A 67 10.29 -1.61 8.61
N LEU A 68 9.55 -2.68 8.29
CA LEU A 68 8.24 -2.56 7.65
C LEU A 68 7.23 -2.03 8.67
N VAL A 69 6.71 -0.83 8.44
CA VAL A 69 5.73 -0.17 9.33
C VAL A 69 4.34 -0.77 9.15
N GLY A 70 3.96 -1.02 7.91
CA GLY A 70 2.68 -1.61 7.56
C GLY A 70 2.54 -1.82 6.06
N LYS A 71 1.58 -2.66 5.69
CA LYS A 71 1.28 -2.93 4.29
C LYS A 71 -0.21 -3.15 4.06
N ILE A 72 -0.63 -2.97 2.81
CA ILE A 72 -1.94 -3.35 2.29
C ILE A 72 -1.69 -4.30 1.13
N ASP A 73 -2.15 -5.55 1.27
CA ASP A 73 -2.06 -6.57 0.24
C ASP A 73 -3.37 -6.67 -0.55
N PHE A 74 -3.25 -6.78 -1.86
CA PHE A 74 -4.32 -7.16 -2.78
C PHE A 74 -4.07 -8.61 -3.20
N GLU A 75 -4.73 -9.51 -2.51
CA GLU A 75 -4.53 -10.95 -2.64
C GLU A 75 -5.71 -11.61 -3.34
N GLY A 76 -5.45 -12.63 -4.12
CA GLY A 76 -6.43 -13.45 -4.80
C GLY A 76 -5.90 -14.84 -5.08
N ARG A 77 -6.71 -15.69 -5.70
CA ARG A 77 -6.31 -17.05 -6.09
C ARG A 77 -5.91 -17.12 -7.56
N ASN A 78 -4.88 -17.92 -7.85
CA ASN A 78 -4.54 -18.32 -9.21
C ASN A 78 -5.40 -19.53 -9.66
N ASP A 79 -5.24 -19.96 -10.91
CA ASP A 79 -5.97 -21.09 -11.49
C ASP A 79 -5.60 -22.45 -10.88
N ASN A 80 -4.49 -22.52 -10.13
CA ASN A 80 -4.08 -23.69 -9.34
C ASN A 80 -4.53 -23.60 -7.88
N SER A 81 -5.46 -22.69 -7.55
CA SER A 81 -6.02 -22.47 -6.21
C SER A 81 -5.00 -22.09 -5.14
N GLN A 82 -3.90 -21.50 -5.52
CA GLN A 82 -2.89 -20.94 -4.61
C GLN A 82 -3.20 -19.47 -4.32
N ASP A 83 -3.05 -19.05 -3.08
CA ASP A 83 -3.20 -17.66 -2.67
C ASP A 83 -1.95 -16.86 -3.12
N VAL A 84 -2.18 -15.72 -3.78
CA VAL A 84 -1.15 -14.89 -4.42
C VAL A 84 -1.40 -13.42 -4.14
N VAL A 85 -0.41 -12.69 -3.64
CA VAL A 85 -0.44 -11.24 -3.54
C VAL A 85 -0.13 -10.65 -4.91
N TYR A 86 -1.15 -10.13 -5.58
CA TYR A 86 -1.01 -9.55 -6.93
C TYR A 86 -0.48 -8.11 -6.92
N SER A 87 -0.73 -7.37 -5.84
CA SER A 87 -0.23 -6.00 -5.65
C SER A 87 -0.11 -5.69 -4.17
N ALA A 88 0.77 -4.76 -3.80
CA ALA A 88 0.92 -4.30 -2.44
C ALA A 88 1.29 -2.81 -2.37
N ILE A 89 0.91 -2.17 -1.26
CA ILE A 89 1.42 -0.87 -0.83
C ILE A 89 2.12 -1.09 0.50
N GLU A 90 3.41 -0.75 0.59
CA GLU A 90 4.28 -1.01 1.73
C GLU A 90 4.97 0.28 2.19
N LEU A 91 5.10 0.47 3.51
CA LEU A 91 5.87 1.55 4.09
C LEU A 91 7.01 0.99 4.96
N TYR A 92 8.23 1.44 4.69
CA TYR A 92 9.42 1.17 5.47
C TYR A 92 9.94 2.44 6.14
N THR A 93 10.55 2.31 7.31
CA THR A 93 11.41 3.34 7.88
C THR A 93 12.77 3.30 7.20
N SER A 94 13.23 4.41 6.61
CA SER A 94 14.60 4.48 6.07
C SER A 94 15.60 4.93 7.13
N ASP A 95 15.18 5.80 8.03
CA ASP A 95 15.91 6.27 9.21
C ASP A 95 14.90 6.44 10.35
N VAL A 96 15.20 5.92 11.54
CA VAL A 96 14.37 6.07 12.76
C VAL A 96 14.99 7.04 13.77
N SER A 97 16.07 7.73 13.43
CA SER A 97 16.77 8.66 14.32
C SER A 97 15.92 9.89 14.63
N ASP A 98 15.73 10.20 15.92
CA ASP A 98 14.92 11.33 16.39
C ASP A 98 15.36 12.66 15.77
N GLY A 99 14.44 13.33 15.08
CA GLY A 99 14.63 14.61 14.40
C GLY A 99 15.15 14.52 12.96
N THR A 100 15.43 13.30 12.45
CA THR A 100 15.85 13.05 11.05
C THR A 100 15.15 11.84 10.44
N GLU A 101 13.96 11.51 10.94
CA GLU A 101 13.20 10.34 10.51
C GLU A 101 12.88 10.39 9.03
N ASP A 102 13.15 9.29 8.34
CA ASP A 102 12.88 9.10 6.93
C ASP A 102 12.03 7.84 6.66
N GLY A 103 11.19 7.91 5.63
CA GLY A 103 10.36 6.79 5.20
C GLY A 103 10.48 6.51 3.71
N ALA A 104 10.22 5.25 3.33
CA ALA A 104 10.10 4.82 1.93
C ALA A 104 8.73 4.16 1.69
N LEU A 105 7.99 4.67 0.71
CA LEU A 105 6.71 4.09 0.27
C LEU A 105 6.91 3.34 -1.05
N LEU A 106 6.51 2.06 -1.07
CA LEU A 106 6.65 1.17 -2.21
C LEU A 106 5.26 0.75 -2.72
N ILE A 107 5.08 0.85 -4.03
CA ILE A 107 3.94 0.26 -4.74
C ILE A 107 4.47 -0.89 -5.59
N ARG A 108 3.95 -2.08 -5.33
CA ARG A 108 4.36 -3.32 -5.99
C ARG A 108 3.26 -3.91 -6.83
N SER A 109 3.63 -4.64 -7.87
CA SER A 109 2.71 -5.51 -8.62
C SER A 109 3.42 -6.78 -9.08
N MET A 110 2.63 -7.86 -9.26
CA MET A 110 3.12 -9.12 -9.80
C MET A 110 3.44 -8.99 -11.29
N VAL A 111 4.63 -9.43 -11.68
CA VAL A 111 5.07 -9.53 -13.07
C VAL A 111 5.71 -10.91 -13.24
N ASN A 112 5.16 -11.75 -14.11
CA ASN A 112 5.66 -13.11 -14.38
C ASN A 112 5.95 -13.93 -13.11
N GLY A 113 5.06 -13.87 -12.10
CA GLY A 113 5.22 -14.59 -10.84
C GLY A 113 6.18 -13.95 -9.85
N THR A 114 6.71 -12.76 -10.11
CA THR A 114 7.59 -12.00 -9.24
C THR A 114 6.92 -10.72 -8.74
N ASN A 115 6.97 -10.47 -7.44
CA ASN A 115 6.46 -9.23 -6.85
C ASN A 115 7.50 -8.11 -7.09
N THR A 116 7.15 -7.17 -7.98
CA THR A 116 8.07 -6.19 -8.57
C THR A 116 7.76 -4.78 -8.05
N GLN A 117 8.79 -3.98 -7.74
CA GLN A 117 8.66 -2.59 -7.35
C GLN A 117 8.36 -1.73 -8.58
N ARG A 118 7.13 -1.18 -8.64
CA ARG A 118 6.66 -0.33 -9.74
C ARG A 118 6.97 1.14 -9.51
N ILE A 119 6.75 1.60 -8.28
CA ILE A 119 7.02 2.96 -7.82
C ILE A 119 7.64 2.86 -6.44
N THR A 120 8.75 3.56 -6.23
CA THR A 120 9.39 3.70 -4.92
C THR A 120 9.61 5.17 -4.62
N LEU A 121 9.01 5.67 -3.54
CA LEU A 121 9.23 7.02 -3.01
C LEU A 121 10.25 6.90 -1.89
N MET A 122 11.47 7.36 -2.13
CA MET A 122 12.56 7.42 -1.15
C MET A 122 12.76 8.88 -0.67
N PRO A 123 13.50 9.12 0.43
CA PRO A 123 13.68 10.48 0.96
C PRO A 123 14.24 11.48 -0.07
N THR A 124 15.09 11.06 -0.99
CA THR A 124 15.78 11.94 -1.94
C THR A 124 15.41 11.71 -3.40
N VAL A 125 14.66 10.65 -3.72
CA VAL A 125 14.34 10.29 -5.11
C VAL A 125 13.02 9.52 -5.21
N THR A 126 12.32 9.72 -6.32
CA THR A 126 11.20 8.85 -6.75
C THR A 126 11.68 7.99 -7.90
N VAL A 127 11.60 6.68 -7.76
CA VAL A 127 12.02 5.72 -8.80
C VAL A 127 10.81 5.01 -9.38
N ILE A 128 10.77 4.90 -10.69
CA ILE A 128 9.84 4.05 -11.43
C ILE A 128 10.64 2.84 -11.92
N ASN A 129 10.15 1.62 -11.65
CA ASN A 129 10.82 0.38 -12.06
C ASN A 129 12.19 0.16 -11.38
N GLU A 130 12.21 0.26 -10.02
CA GLU A 130 13.44 0.09 -9.21
C GLU A 130 14.16 -1.26 -9.46
N ASP A 131 13.39 -2.32 -9.73
CA ASP A 131 13.94 -3.65 -9.96
C ASP A 131 14.58 -3.82 -11.38
N SER A 132 14.64 -2.75 -12.16
CA SER A 132 15.25 -2.72 -13.50
C SER A 132 14.73 -3.82 -14.45
N ASN A 133 13.43 -4.08 -14.39
CA ASN A 133 12.78 -5.05 -15.29
C ASN A 133 12.54 -4.45 -16.69
N ASP A 134 12.26 -5.28 -17.67
CA ASP A 134 11.75 -4.87 -18.99
C ASP A 134 10.30 -4.40 -18.84
N LEU A 135 10.13 -3.19 -18.29
CA LEU A 135 8.84 -2.55 -18.01
C LEU A 135 8.88 -1.10 -18.49
N ASP A 136 7.92 -0.76 -19.30
CA ASP A 136 7.78 0.58 -19.85
C ASP A 136 7.12 1.55 -18.86
N PHE A 137 7.53 2.81 -18.91
CA PHE A 137 6.83 3.92 -18.30
C PHE A 137 6.30 4.87 -19.36
N ARG A 138 5.01 5.18 -19.33
CA ARG A 138 4.34 5.97 -20.35
C ARG A 138 3.46 7.05 -19.73
N VAL A 139 3.53 8.25 -20.30
CA VAL A 139 2.61 9.36 -20.05
C VAL A 139 1.83 9.63 -21.33
N GLU A 140 0.51 9.69 -21.23
CA GLU A 140 -0.40 9.92 -22.35
C GLU A 140 -1.08 11.28 -22.26
N SER A 141 -1.54 11.81 -23.40
CA SER A 141 -2.49 12.90 -23.47
C SER A 141 -3.78 12.45 -24.18
N ASN A 142 -4.78 13.31 -24.27
CA ASN A 142 -6.03 13.02 -24.95
C ASN A 142 -5.86 12.63 -26.46
N GLY A 143 -4.76 13.05 -27.10
CA GLY A 143 -4.52 12.80 -28.53
C GLY A 143 -3.21 12.07 -28.83
N ALA A 144 -2.40 11.75 -27.83
CA ALA A 144 -1.13 11.06 -28.04
C ALA A 144 -0.86 10.06 -26.91
N THR A 145 -0.59 8.81 -27.28
CA THR A 145 -0.32 7.71 -26.35
C THR A 145 1.10 7.71 -25.80
N HIS A 146 2.00 8.49 -26.38
CA HIS A 146 3.44 8.55 -26.03
C HIS A 146 3.92 10.00 -25.92
N MET A 147 3.34 10.78 -25.00
CA MET A 147 3.84 12.12 -24.68
C MET A 147 5.22 12.07 -24.01
N LEU A 148 5.43 11.11 -23.12
CA LEU A 148 6.72 10.65 -22.63
C LEU A 148 6.66 9.11 -22.58
N PHE A 149 7.65 8.47 -23.15
CA PHE A 149 7.78 7.02 -23.15
C PHE A 149 9.20 6.62 -22.82
N VAL A 150 9.36 5.84 -21.76
CA VAL A 150 10.61 5.19 -21.39
C VAL A 150 10.46 3.71 -21.68
N ASP A 151 11.18 3.23 -22.68
CA ASP A 151 11.22 1.83 -23.11
C ASP A 151 12.26 1.08 -22.29
N GLY A 152 11.78 0.24 -21.35
CA GLY A 152 12.63 -0.52 -20.46
C GLY A 152 13.43 -1.61 -21.17
N GLY A 153 12.87 -2.21 -22.23
CA GLY A 153 13.52 -3.27 -23.01
C GLY A 153 14.64 -2.76 -23.91
N ASN A 154 14.48 -1.56 -24.49
CA ASN A 154 15.43 -0.98 -25.44
C ASN A 154 16.29 0.14 -24.83
N ASN A 155 16.13 0.45 -23.54
CA ASN A 155 16.84 1.54 -22.85
C ASN A 155 16.74 2.90 -23.58
N SER A 156 15.53 3.23 -24.03
CA SER A 156 15.27 4.41 -24.86
C SER A 156 14.22 5.32 -24.25
N VAL A 157 14.34 6.62 -24.50
CA VAL A 157 13.35 7.62 -24.09
C VAL A 157 12.80 8.34 -25.33
N PHE A 158 11.50 8.44 -25.41
CA PHE A 158 10.78 9.12 -26.50
C PHE A 158 9.90 10.24 -25.94
N VAL A 159 9.85 11.36 -26.62
CA VAL A 159 8.99 12.50 -26.25
C VAL A 159 8.14 12.89 -27.45
N ASN A 160 6.82 12.94 -27.24
CA ASN A 160 5.82 13.33 -28.24
C ASN A 160 5.92 12.55 -29.56
N THR A 161 6.10 11.23 -29.47
CA THR A 161 6.12 10.35 -30.63
C THR A 161 5.09 9.25 -30.49
N ASP A 162 4.41 8.91 -31.55
CA ASP A 162 3.55 7.74 -31.65
C ASP A 162 4.32 6.53 -32.20
N ASN A 163 5.37 6.16 -31.48
CA ASN A 163 6.17 4.92 -31.65
C ASN A 163 6.79 4.69 -33.04
N SER A 164 6.83 5.68 -33.94
CA SER A 164 7.27 5.44 -35.30
C SER A 164 8.49 6.18 -35.80
N ALA A 165 9.04 7.15 -35.11
CA ALA A 165 10.37 7.73 -35.39
C ALA A 165 10.62 9.02 -34.61
N GLY A 166 11.52 9.03 -33.70
CA GLY A 166 12.03 10.27 -33.11
C GLY A 166 12.75 10.05 -31.80
N HIS A 167 14.00 9.62 -31.87
CA HIS A 167 14.93 9.76 -30.76
C HIS A 167 15.25 11.24 -30.54
N ILE A 168 15.31 11.68 -29.28
CA ILE A 168 15.97 12.93 -28.92
C ILE A 168 17.46 12.70 -28.95
#